data_87d96239d5ca01ecbf35b444363f537b
#
_entry.id   87d96239d5ca01ecbf35b444363f537b
#
_cell.length_a   1.000
_cell.length_b   1.000
_cell.length_c   1.000
_cell.angle_alpha   90.00
_cell.angle_beta   90.00
_cell.angle_gamma   90.00
#
_symmetry.space_group_name_H-M   'P 1'
#
loop_
_entity.id
_entity.type
_entity.pdbx_description
1 polymer ?
#
loop_
_entity_poly.entity_id
_entity_poly.type
_entity_poly.pdbx_seq_one_letter_code
_entity_poly.pdbx_strand_id
1 'polypeptide(L)'
;FDDMLVLCYELFRSRPDVLAQWQKKFRYVLIDEFQDINRIQYDVIRMLAQPENNLFVVGDDDQAIYGFRGADSELMLGFGKDFPDAKQILLGMNYRSTANIVQNSLKLIENNVERYSKKLEANREGGSCLHIQEVKDPVEEAEYVLEEIQKCKENGIKEEEIAILFRVHTDARAVVEAMVERKIPFQMKERLPNLYDHFIAKDICAYFRLALGNIERNDLLQVMNRPKRYIGRDSVASGKPSFEEMRNEKTDSRTGICGSGKRMGGGCVTDGDTGHQARE
;
A
#
# COMPACT_ATOMS: atom_id res chain seq x y z
N PHE A 1 -0.47 -11.19 9.73
CA PHE A 1 1.00 -11.18 9.70
C PHE A 1 1.56 -10.38 10.87
N ASP A 2 0.99 -9.22 11.19
CA ASP A 2 1.48 -8.35 12.27
C ASP A 2 1.42 -9.04 13.63
N ASP A 3 0.36 -9.79 13.90
CA ASP A 3 0.21 -10.56 15.14
C ASP A 3 1.36 -11.55 15.36
N MET A 4 1.92 -12.15 14.31
CA MET A 4 3.04 -13.09 14.45
C MET A 4 4.30 -12.40 14.99
N LEU A 5 4.56 -11.18 14.55
CA LEU A 5 5.72 -10.41 15.01
C LEU A 5 5.52 -9.95 16.45
N VAL A 6 4.34 -9.44 16.78
CA VAL A 6 3.99 -9.01 18.13
C VAL A 6 4.07 -10.18 19.11
N LEU A 7 3.45 -11.30 18.77
CA LEU A 7 3.46 -12.51 19.61
C LEU A 7 4.87 -13.10 19.77
N CYS A 8 5.71 -13.04 18.71
CA CYS A 8 7.11 -13.46 18.80
C CYS A 8 7.89 -12.55 19.77
N TYR A 9 7.73 -11.24 19.67
CA TYR A 9 8.35 -10.28 20.57
C TYR A 9 7.91 -10.50 22.03
N GLU A 10 6.61 -10.66 22.26
CA GLU A 10 6.05 -10.92 23.60
C GLU A 10 6.56 -12.27 24.17
N LEU A 11 6.62 -13.32 23.33
CA LEU A 11 7.16 -14.61 23.72
C LEU A 11 8.61 -14.48 24.19
N PHE A 12 9.48 -13.84 23.42
CA PHE A 12 10.88 -13.69 23.77
C PHE A 12 11.06 -12.83 25.04
N ARG A 13 10.21 -11.83 25.21
CA ARG A 13 10.22 -10.96 26.39
C ARG A 13 9.75 -11.69 27.66
N SER A 14 8.70 -12.53 27.54
CA SER A 14 8.09 -13.22 28.67
C SER A 14 8.76 -14.56 29.02
N ARG A 15 9.47 -15.17 28.03
CA ARG A 15 10.09 -16.49 28.14
C ARG A 15 11.58 -16.44 27.75
N PRO A 16 12.46 -15.97 28.65
CA PRO A 16 13.90 -15.91 28.39
C PRO A 16 14.52 -17.29 28.10
N ASP A 17 13.93 -18.35 28.63
CA ASP A 17 14.32 -19.72 28.35
C ASP A 17 14.13 -20.12 26.88
N VAL A 18 13.04 -19.66 26.28
CA VAL A 18 12.77 -19.86 24.85
C VAL A 18 13.72 -19.02 24.02
N LEU A 19 13.89 -17.74 24.35
CA LEU A 19 14.84 -16.85 23.69
C LEU A 19 16.25 -17.45 23.69
N ALA A 20 16.74 -17.93 24.85
CA ALA A 20 18.07 -18.54 24.95
C ALA A 20 18.27 -19.76 24.03
N GLN A 21 17.20 -20.53 23.79
CA GLN A 21 17.28 -21.66 22.85
C GLN A 21 17.51 -21.16 21.40
N TRP A 22 16.83 -20.07 21.02
CA TRP A 22 16.97 -19.49 19.69
C TRP A 22 18.31 -18.78 19.50
N GLN A 23 18.78 -18.04 20.52
CA GLN A 23 20.12 -17.42 20.54
C GLN A 23 21.22 -18.50 20.36
N LYS A 24 21.08 -19.64 21.03
CA LYS A 24 22.01 -20.76 20.89
C LYS A 24 21.99 -21.40 19.52
N LYS A 25 20.83 -21.39 18.88
CA LYS A 25 20.63 -21.95 17.54
C LYS A 25 21.19 -21.02 16.45
N PHE A 26 20.99 -19.71 16.57
CA PHE A 26 21.43 -18.72 15.62
C PHE A 26 22.68 -17.99 16.11
N ARG A 27 23.84 -18.45 15.67
CA ARG A 27 25.11 -17.83 16.04
C ARG A 27 25.39 -16.52 15.29
N TYR A 28 24.78 -16.34 14.13
CA TYR A 28 24.90 -15.17 13.26
C TYR A 28 23.49 -14.79 12.82
N VAL A 29 23.21 -13.50 12.84
CA VAL A 29 21.97 -12.93 12.34
C VAL A 29 22.31 -12.00 11.19
N LEU A 30 21.83 -12.32 10.01
CA LEU A 30 22.09 -11.55 8.78
C LEU A 30 20.76 -10.99 8.28
N ILE A 31 20.72 -9.69 8.06
CA ILE A 31 19.51 -8.99 7.61
C ILE A 31 19.84 -8.25 6.33
N ASP A 32 19.07 -8.53 5.30
CA ASP A 32 19.08 -7.81 4.04
C ASP A 32 17.94 -6.79 4.00
N GLU A 33 18.06 -5.77 3.16
CA GLU A 33 17.09 -4.67 3.02
C GLU A 33 16.72 -4.04 4.38
N PHE A 34 17.73 -3.77 5.20
CA PHE A 34 17.56 -3.33 6.59
C PHE A 34 16.79 -2.01 6.72
N GLN A 35 16.76 -1.17 5.68
CA GLN A 35 15.98 0.07 5.64
C GLN A 35 14.46 -0.16 5.65
N ASP A 36 14.00 -1.40 5.35
CA ASP A 36 12.58 -1.72 5.21
C ASP A 36 11.98 -2.39 6.45
N ILE A 37 12.76 -2.57 7.53
CA ILE A 37 12.26 -3.17 8.76
C ILE A 37 11.49 -2.17 9.62
N ASN A 38 10.55 -2.70 10.42
CA ASN A 38 9.83 -1.94 11.43
C ASN A 38 10.46 -2.11 12.83
N ARG A 39 9.99 -1.31 13.79
CA ARG A 39 10.51 -1.30 15.15
C ARG A 39 10.42 -2.66 15.85
N ILE A 40 9.32 -3.38 15.68
CA ILE A 40 9.13 -4.70 16.33
C ILE A 40 10.11 -5.73 15.75
N GLN A 41 10.30 -5.74 14.43
CA GLN A 41 11.30 -6.58 13.77
C GLN A 41 12.70 -6.28 14.33
N TYR A 42 13.05 -5.01 14.43
CA TYR A 42 14.33 -4.59 14.99
C TYR A 42 14.53 -5.08 16.42
N ASP A 43 13.54 -4.91 17.29
CA ASP A 43 13.62 -5.34 18.68
C ASP A 43 13.78 -6.87 18.78
N VAL A 44 13.07 -7.65 17.97
CA VAL A 44 13.24 -9.12 17.89
C VAL A 44 14.65 -9.49 17.43
N ILE A 45 15.17 -8.81 16.40
CA ILE A 45 16.53 -9.02 15.87
C ILE A 45 17.58 -8.75 16.98
N ARG A 46 17.44 -7.64 17.71
CA ARG A 46 18.33 -7.31 18.84
C ARG A 46 18.30 -8.36 19.93
N MET A 47 17.12 -8.85 20.30
CA MET A 47 16.99 -9.95 21.27
C MET A 47 17.70 -11.21 20.80
N LEU A 48 17.55 -11.58 19.54
CA LEU A 48 18.19 -12.77 18.97
C LEU A 48 19.70 -12.65 18.87
N ALA A 49 20.23 -11.45 18.57
CA ALA A 49 21.66 -11.23 18.39
C ALA A 49 22.44 -11.25 19.70
N GLN A 50 21.80 -10.98 20.85
CA GLN A 50 22.44 -10.99 22.16
C GLN A 50 22.79 -12.43 22.63
N PRO A 51 23.82 -12.59 23.48
CA PRO A 51 24.74 -11.55 23.99
C PRO A 51 25.89 -11.22 23.04
N GLU A 52 26.18 -12.08 22.04
CA GLU A 52 27.38 -11.97 21.20
C GLU A 52 27.33 -10.79 20.21
N ASN A 53 26.14 -10.32 19.88
CA ASN A 53 25.89 -9.28 18.88
C ASN A 53 26.52 -9.60 17.49
N ASN A 54 26.52 -10.86 17.11
CA ASN A 54 26.95 -11.29 15.77
C ASN A 54 25.88 -10.93 14.72
N LEU A 55 25.67 -9.63 14.54
CA LEU A 55 24.66 -9.06 13.66
C LEU A 55 25.34 -8.43 12.43
N PHE A 56 24.90 -8.82 11.25
CA PHE A 56 25.31 -8.26 9.99
C PHE A 56 24.09 -7.73 9.25
N VAL A 57 24.06 -6.45 8.95
CA VAL A 57 22.96 -5.80 8.26
C VAL A 57 23.43 -5.20 6.95
N VAL A 58 22.62 -5.32 5.92
CA VAL A 58 22.82 -4.70 4.62
C VAL A 58 21.59 -3.91 4.27
N GLY A 59 21.77 -2.73 3.75
CA GLY A 59 20.66 -1.88 3.33
C GLY A 59 21.14 -0.61 2.65
N ASP A 60 20.19 0.10 2.09
CA ASP A 60 20.41 1.38 1.43
C ASP A 60 19.29 2.36 1.87
N ASP A 61 19.65 3.32 2.72
CA ASP A 61 18.72 4.33 3.23
C ASP A 61 18.06 5.16 2.12
N ASP A 62 18.71 5.31 0.97
CA ASP A 62 18.15 5.98 -0.20
C ASP A 62 17.02 5.17 -0.87
N GLN A 63 16.91 3.87 -0.56
CA GLN A 63 15.86 2.97 -1.05
C GLN A 63 14.73 2.73 -0.04
N ALA A 64 14.69 3.45 1.07
CA ALA A 64 13.66 3.34 2.10
C ALA A 64 12.31 3.90 1.63
N ILE A 65 11.53 3.09 0.92
CA ILE A 65 10.23 3.49 0.33
C ILE A 65 9.01 2.84 1.01
N TYR A 66 9.21 1.99 2.02
CA TYR A 66 8.14 1.25 2.69
C TYR A 66 7.66 1.86 4.02
N GLY A 67 7.89 3.16 4.24
CA GLY A 67 7.37 3.88 5.42
C GLY A 67 5.85 3.74 5.59
N PHE A 68 5.08 3.69 4.50
CA PHE A 68 3.63 3.46 4.53
C PHE A 68 3.21 2.05 5.02
N ARG A 69 4.16 1.11 5.13
CA ARG A 69 4.00 -0.22 5.72
C ARG A 69 4.59 -0.32 7.12
N GLY A 70 5.01 0.80 7.71
CA GLY A 70 5.59 0.86 9.04
C GLY A 70 7.10 0.61 9.08
N ALA A 71 7.81 0.61 7.94
CA ALA A 71 9.26 0.63 7.92
C ALA A 71 9.77 1.95 8.53
N ASP A 72 10.89 1.85 9.25
CA ASP A 72 11.49 2.96 9.98
C ASP A 72 12.97 3.08 9.60
N SER A 73 13.26 3.99 8.67
CA SER A 73 14.62 4.24 8.18
C SER A 73 15.56 4.80 9.25
N GLU A 74 15.02 5.41 10.32
CA GLU A 74 15.83 5.91 11.44
C GLU A 74 16.55 4.78 12.17
N LEU A 75 16.02 3.55 12.13
CA LEU A 75 16.68 2.38 12.70
C LEU A 75 18.02 2.10 12.01
N MET A 76 18.08 2.27 10.70
CA MET A 76 19.32 2.12 9.94
C MET A 76 20.29 3.26 10.23
N LEU A 77 19.83 4.49 10.22
CA LEU A 77 20.64 5.67 10.50
C LEU A 77 21.15 5.68 11.96
N GLY A 78 20.35 5.13 12.88
CA GLY A 78 20.68 5.00 14.30
C GLY A 78 21.51 3.76 14.65
N PHE A 79 21.78 2.86 13.73
CA PHE A 79 22.41 1.55 14.00
C PHE A 79 23.73 1.67 14.75
N GLY A 80 24.60 2.60 14.38
CA GLY A 80 25.87 2.83 15.05
C GLY A 80 25.75 3.36 16.49
N LYS A 81 24.58 3.93 16.88
CA LYS A 81 24.32 4.32 18.28
C LYS A 81 23.97 3.11 19.13
N ASP A 82 23.21 2.17 18.56
CA ASP A 82 22.81 0.94 19.25
C ASP A 82 23.93 -0.10 19.28
N PHE A 83 24.83 -0.08 18.30
CA PHE A 83 25.99 -0.96 18.18
C PHE A 83 27.29 -0.14 17.95
N PRO A 84 27.87 0.45 18.98
CA PRO A 84 29.03 1.36 18.82
C PRO A 84 30.28 0.70 18.23
N ASP A 85 30.42 -0.61 18.41
CA ASP A 85 31.56 -1.39 17.90
C ASP A 85 31.34 -1.90 16.46
N ALA A 86 30.20 -1.60 15.86
CA ALA A 86 29.89 -2.04 14.50
C ALA A 86 30.81 -1.38 13.48
N LYS A 87 31.33 -2.18 12.55
CA LYS A 87 32.05 -1.66 11.38
C LYS A 87 31.07 -1.32 10.28
N GLN A 88 31.11 -0.08 9.85
CA GLN A 88 30.37 0.37 8.68
C GLN A 88 31.25 0.25 7.42
N ILE A 89 30.72 -0.40 6.39
CA ILE A 89 31.37 -0.57 5.10
C ILE A 89 30.46 0.03 4.04
N LEU A 90 30.94 1.02 3.30
CA LEU A 90 30.23 1.62 2.19
C LEU A 90 30.56 0.86 0.88
N LEU A 91 29.53 0.36 0.20
CA LEU A 91 29.65 -0.18 -1.16
C LEU A 91 29.46 0.96 -2.16
N GLY A 92 30.52 1.70 -2.45
CA GLY A 92 30.48 2.93 -3.26
C GLY A 92 30.47 2.71 -4.77
N MET A 93 30.71 1.48 -5.25
CA MET A 93 30.76 1.19 -6.69
C MET A 93 29.45 0.53 -7.16
N ASN A 94 28.78 1.18 -8.10
CA ASN A 94 27.59 0.64 -8.75
C ASN A 94 27.96 -0.10 -10.04
N TYR A 95 27.76 -1.41 -10.07
CA TYR A 95 28.05 -2.27 -11.23
C TYR A 95 26.86 -2.49 -12.15
N ARG A 96 25.66 -2.09 -11.71
CA ARG A 96 24.40 -2.33 -12.43
C ARG A 96 24.13 -1.26 -13.49
N SER A 97 24.21 -0.01 -13.07
CA SER A 97 23.72 1.13 -13.86
C SER A 97 24.88 1.91 -14.50
N THR A 98 24.59 2.60 -15.58
CA THR A 98 25.52 3.51 -16.25
C THR A 98 25.71 4.80 -15.46
N ALA A 99 26.77 5.53 -15.75
CA ALA A 99 27.13 6.77 -15.03
C ALA A 99 26.00 7.81 -15.09
N ASN A 100 25.32 7.97 -16.23
CA ASN A 100 24.22 8.91 -16.37
C ASN A 100 23.05 8.59 -15.43
N ILE A 101 22.70 7.30 -15.26
CA ILE A 101 21.64 6.87 -14.34
C ILE A 101 22.05 7.16 -12.90
N VAL A 102 23.24 6.73 -12.50
CA VAL A 102 23.76 6.92 -11.14
C VAL A 102 23.81 8.39 -10.76
N GLN A 103 24.37 9.24 -11.63
CA GLN A 103 24.49 10.68 -11.36
C GLN A 103 23.14 11.39 -11.24
N ASN A 104 22.17 11.05 -12.10
CA ASN A 104 20.85 11.67 -12.03
C ASN A 104 20.03 11.17 -10.84
N SER A 105 20.16 9.88 -10.47
CA SER A 105 19.56 9.34 -9.25
C SER A 105 20.13 10.02 -7.99
N LEU A 106 21.45 10.25 -7.94
CA LEU A 106 22.07 10.99 -6.84
C LEU A 106 21.53 12.40 -6.73
N LYS A 107 21.42 13.14 -7.83
CA LYS A 107 20.85 14.49 -7.82
C LYS A 107 19.42 14.52 -7.30
N LEU A 108 18.62 13.49 -7.61
CA LEU A 108 17.26 13.39 -7.12
C LEU A 108 17.23 13.13 -5.62
N ILE A 109 18.02 12.17 -5.14
CA ILE A 109 18.01 11.74 -3.75
C ILE A 109 18.70 12.74 -2.80
N GLU A 110 19.53 13.65 -3.31
CA GLU A 110 20.14 14.74 -2.53
C GLU A 110 19.10 15.70 -1.90
N ASN A 111 17.87 15.69 -2.38
CA ASN A 111 16.76 16.40 -1.73
C ASN A 111 16.36 15.80 -0.36
N ASN A 112 16.72 14.55 -0.07
CA ASN A 112 16.54 13.95 1.24
C ASN A 112 17.66 14.43 2.17
N VAL A 113 17.29 15.02 3.30
CA VAL A 113 18.23 15.55 4.28
C VAL A 113 18.74 14.45 5.21
N GLU A 114 17.86 13.55 5.60
CA GLU A 114 18.18 12.46 6.54
C GLU A 114 18.67 11.23 5.79
N ARG A 115 19.97 11.19 5.54
CA ARG A 115 20.63 10.08 4.82
C ARG A 115 22.10 9.98 5.19
N TYR A 116 22.70 8.83 4.97
CA TYR A 116 24.17 8.69 5.01
C TYR A 116 24.81 9.49 3.88
N SER A 117 25.91 10.18 4.19
CA SER A 117 26.72 10.77 3.14
C SER A 117 27.44 9.67 2.36
N LYS A 118 27.07 9.52 1.08
CA LYS A 118 27.59 8.48 0.20
C LYS A 118 28.22 9.08 -1.03
N LYS A 119 29.38 8.55 -1.42
CA LYS A 119 29.95 8.81 -2.72
C LYS A 119 29.79 7.54 -3.55
N LEU A 120 28.89 7.59 -4.53
CA LEU A 120 28.61 6.47 -5.43
C LEU A 120 29.24 6.76 -6.80
N GLU A 121 29.94 5.77 -7.32
CA GLU A 121 30.55 5.82 -8.65
C GLU A 121 30.02 4.67 -9.49
N ALA A 122 29.80 4.91 -10.78
CA ALA A 122 29.40 3.86 -11.70
C ALA A 122 30.62 3.16 -12.28
N ASN A 123 30.61 1.84 -12.28
CA ASN A 123 31.65 1.05 -12.99
C ASN A 123 31.44 1.08 -14.52
N ARG A 124 30.21 1.34 -14.97
CA ARG A 124 29.85 1.40 -16.39
C ARG A 124 29.81 2.86 -16.83
N GLU A 125 30.71 3.21 -17.74
CA GLU A 125 30.77 4.57 -18.29
C GLU A 125 29.62 4.88 -19.23
N GLY A 126 29.30 6.16 -19.41
CA GLY A 126 28.36 6.68 -20.37
C GLY A 126 26.91 6.31 -20.06
N GLY A 127 26.24 5.81 -21.07
CA GLY A 127 24.80 5.53 -21.08
C GLY A 127 24.00 6.62 -21.81
N SER A 128 22.79 6.29 -22.19
CA SER A 128 21.84 7.24 -22.79
C SER A 128 21.42 8.30 -21.75
N CYS A 129 21.10 9.49 -22.24
CA CYS A 129 20.50 10.51 -21.40
C CYS A 129 19.11 10.06 -20.92
N LEU A 130 18.71 10.52 -19.74
CA LEU A 130 17.34 10.38 -19.29
C LEU A 130 16.44 11.30 -20.12
N HIS A 131 15.32 10.78 -20.57
CA HIS A 131 14.30 11.54 -21.25
C HIS A 131 13.09 11.72 -20.34
N ILE A 132 12.55 12.93 -20.30
CA ILE A 132 11.31 13.25 -19.61
C ILE A 132 10.34 13.74 -20.67
N GLN A 133 9.22 13.05 -20.83
CA GLN A 133 8.18 13.40 -21.76
C GLN A 133 6.90 13.72 -21.01
N GLU A 134 6.36 14.89 -21.27
CA GLU A 134 5.02 15.26 -20.79
C GLU A 134 4.01 14.88 -21.87
N VAL A 135 2.92 14.24 -21.46
CA VAL A 135 1.84 13.76 -22.32
C VAL A 135 0.50 14.23 -21.79
N LYS A 136 -0.48 14.30 -22.65
CA LYS A 136 -1.78 14.91 -22.35
C LYS A 136 -2.69 13.98 -21.55
N ASP A 137 -2.67 12.69 -21.89
CA ASP A 137 -3.57 11.69 -21.33
C ASP A 137 -2.92 10.27 -21.39
N PRO A 138 -3.52 9.27 -20.73
CA PRO A 138 -2.98 7.90 -20.72
C PRO A 138 -2.92 7.23 -22.10
N VAL A 139 -3.70 7.69 -23.08
CA VAL A 139 -3.65 7.13 -24.43
C VAL A 139 -2.42 7.62 -25.16
N GLU A 140 -2.13 8.91 -25.07
CA GLU A 140 -0.90 9.50 -25.61
C GLU A 140 0.34 8.94 -24.92
N GLU A 141 0.25 8.68 -23.59
CA GLU A 141 1.32 7.98 -22.84
C GLU A 141 1.60 6.60 -23.42
N ALA A 142 0.54 5.81 -23.66
CA ALA A 142 0.67 4.48 -24.24
C ALA A 142 1.30 4.52 -25.64
N GLU A 143 0.86 5.45 -26.49
CA GLU A 143 1.43 5.62 -27.84
C GLU A 143 2.94 5.95 -27.76
N TYR A 144 3.32 6.91 -26.92
CA TYR A 144 4.71 7.28 -26.71
C TYR A 144 5.56 6.08 -26.22
N VAL A 145 5.06 5.33 -25.24
CA VAL A 145 5.74 4.14 -24.74
C VAL A 145 5.97 3.11 -25.84
N LEU A 146 4.96 2.89 -26.69
CA LEU A 146 5.09 1.94 -27.81
C LEU A 146 6.09 2.41 -28.87
N GLU A 147 6.15 3.70 -29.14
CA GLU A 147 7.17 4.27 -30.03
C GLU A 147 8.59 4.06 -29.45
N GLU A 148 8.78 4.28 -28.15
CA GLU A 148 10.07 4.05 -27.50
C GLU A 148 10.47 2.57 -27.51
N ILE A 149 9.52 1.64 -27.31
CA ILE A 149 9.76 0.20 -27.46
C ILE A 149 10.23 -0.11 -28.89
N GLN A 150 9.58 0.46 -29.88
CA GLN A 150 9.95 0.24 -31.28
C GLN A 150 11.37 0.77 -31.56
N LYS A 151 11.71 1.96 -31.08
CA LYS A 151 13.09 2.51 -31.19
C LYS A 151 14.12 1.62 -30.51
N CYS A 152 13.81 1.07 -29.32
CA CYS A 152 14.67 0.12 -28.64
C CYS A 152 14.91 -1.13 -29.49
N LYS A 153 13.89 -1.68 -30.11
CA LYS A 153 13.99 -2.86 -31.00
C LYS A 153 14.82 -2.56 -32.25
N GLU A 154 14.64 -1.41 -32.86
CA GLU A 154 15.42 -0.96 -34.01
C GLU A 154 16.92 -0.82 -33.67
N ASN A 155 17.23 -0.47 -32.43
CA ASN A 155 18.58 -0.42 -31.87
C ASN A 155 19.12 -1.79 -31.41
N GLY A 156 18.38 -2.89 -31.65
CA GLY A 156 18.79 -4.25 -31.35
C GLY A 156 18.58 -4.68 -29.90
N ILE A 157 17.83 -3.90 -29.09
CA ILE A 157 17.45 -4.27 -27.73
C ILE A 157 16.31 -5.30 -27.82
N LYS A 158 16.47 -6.41 -27.13
CA LYS A 158 15.44 -7.45 -27.08
C LYS A 158 14.27 -7.04 -26.18
N GLU A 159 13.08 -7.52 -26.51
CA GLU A 159 11.86 -7.22 -25.74
C GLU A 159 11.99 -7.65 -24.27
N GLU A 160 12.67 -8.73 -23.98
CA GLU A 160 12.94 -9.22 -22.61
C GLU A 160 13.86 -8.31 -21.77
N GLU A 161 14.54 -7.38 -22.41
CA GLU A 161 15.43 -6.39 -21.78
C GLU A 161 14.74 -5.04 -21.56
N ILE A 162 13.48 -4.90 -21.97
CA ILE A 162 12.68 -3.68 -21.81
C ILE A 162 11.71 -3.86 -20.64
N ALA A 163 11.72 -2.92 -19.71
CA ALA A 163 10.78 -2.91 -18.59
C ALA A 163 10.02 -1.59 -18.52
N ILE A 164 8.72 -1.67 -18.26
CA ILE A 164 7.84 -0.52 -18.03
C ILE A 164 7.41 -0.55 -16.58
N LEU A 165 7.66 0.53 -15.84
CA LEU A 165 7.36 0.65 -14.42
C LEU A 165 6.24 1.65 -14.20
N PHE A 166 5.28 1.28 -13.38
CA PHE A 166 4.12 2.11 -13.02
C PHE A 166 4.06 2.34 -11.51
N ARG A 167 3.50 3.46 -11.11
CA ARG A 167 3.29 3.77 -9.68
C ARG A 167 2.21 2.89 -9.08
N VAL A 168 1.11 2.67 -9.80
CA VAL A 168 0.00 1.81 -9.40
C VAL A 168 -0.43 0.92 -10.58
N HIS A 169 -0.98 -0.26 -10.28
CA HIS A 169 -1.34 -1.26 -11.30
C HIS A 169 -2.35 -0.76 -12.34
N THR A 170 -3.21 0.19 -11.96
CA THR A 170 -4.21 0.77 -12.87
C THR A 170 -3.61 1.59 -13.99
N ASP A 171 -2.43 2.18 -13.78
CA ASP A 171 -1.76 3.04 -14.76
C ASP A 171 -1.29 2.23 -15.98
N ALA A 172 -0.97 0.96 -15.77
CA ALA A 172 -0.57 0.06 -16.86
C ALA A 172 -1.66 -0.21 -17.91
N ARG A 173 -2.93 0.13 -17.62
CA ARG A 173 -4.08 -0.32 -18.45
C ARG A 173 -4.00 0.16 -19.88
N ALA A 174 -3.80 1.45 -20.12
CA ALA A 174 -3.76 2.02 -21.47
C ALA A 174 -2.62 1.40 -22.29
N VAL A 175 -1.44 1.24 -21.67
CA VAL A 175 -0.28 0.63 -22.32
C VAL A 175 -0.56 -0.84 -22.66
N VAL A 176 -1.15 -1.60 -21.75
CA VAL A 176 -1.49 -3.02 -21.99
C VAL A 176 -2.54 -3.17 -23.10
N GLU A 177 -3.57 -2.34 -23.10
CA GLU A 177 -4.59 -2.32 -24.16
C GLU A 177 -3.96 -2.03 -25.51
N ALA A 178 -3.11 -1.01 -25.61
CA ALA A 178 -2.39 -0.68 -26.85
C ALA A 178 -1.41 -1.77 -27.30
N MET A 179 -0.72 -2.46 -26.38
CA MET A 179 0.14 -3.60 -26.69
C MET A 179 -0.66 -4.79 -27.25
N VAL A 180 -1.84 -5.08 -26.66
CA VAL A 180 -2.74 -6.15 -27.12
C VAL A 180 -3.25 -5.85 -28.54
N GLU A 181 -3.70 -4.63 -28.79
CA GLU A 181 -4.17 -4.19 -30.11
C GLU A 181 -3.09 -4.33 -31.20
N ARG A 182 -1.85 -3.97 -30.85
CA ARG A 182 -0.70 -4.06 -31.79
C ARG A 182 -0.01 -5.42 -31.78
N LYS A 183 -0.51 -6.39 -30.99
CA LYS A 183 0.07 -7.74 -30.85
C LYS A 183 1.53 -7.74 -30.42
N ILE A 184 1.91 -6.80 -29.55
CA ILE A 184 3.25 -6.73 -28.96
C ILE A 184 3.26 -7.68 -27.76
N PRO A 185 4.18 -8.65 -27.70
CA PRO A 185 4.26 -9.57 -26.57
C PRO A 185 4.74 -8.85 -25.33
N PHE A 186 4.14 -9.17 -24.18
CA PHE A 186 4.54 -8.64 -22.88
C PHE A 186 4.29 -9.66 -21.77
N GLN A 187 4.99 -9.48 -20.65
CA GLN A 187 4.76 -10.22 -19.43
C GLN A 187 4.44 -9.25 -18.29
N MET A 188 3.37 -9.52 -17.56
CA MET A 188 3.03 -8.77 -16.37
C MET A 188 3.41 -9.56 -15.12
N LYS A 189 4.05 -8.89 -14.17
CA LYS A 189 4.37 -9.47 -12.86
C LYS A 189 3.10 -9.76 -12.05
N GLU A 190 2.11 -8.88 -12.14
CA GLU A 190 0.80 -9.02 -11.50
C GLU A 190 -0.31 -8.80 -12.53
N ARG A 191 -1.43 -9.49 -12.35
CA ARG A 191 -2.58 -9.34 -13.24
C ARG A 191 -3.26 -8.00 -13.01
N LEU A 192 -3.65 -7.33 -14.11
CA LEU A 192 -4.55 -6.17 -14.01
C LEU A 192 -5.87 -6.61 -13.38
N PRO A 193 -6.36 -5.86 -12.39
CA PRO A 193 -7.68 -6.13 -11.85
C PRO A 193 -8.73 -5.95 -12.95
N ASN A 194 -9.58 -6.94 -13.11
CA ASN A 194 -10.71 -6.84 -14.02
C ASN A 194 -11.68 -5.77 -13.49
N LEU A 195 -12.01 -4.77 -14.30
CA LEU A 195 -12.95 -3.71 -13.92
C LEU A 195 -14.33 -4.24 -13.53
N TYR A 196 -14.76 -5.33 -14.18
CA TYR A 196 -16.05 -5.96 -13.88
C TYR A 196 -16.06 -6.72 -12.54
N ASP A 197 -14.90 -7.05 -11.99
CA ASP A 197 -14.76 -7.64 -10.66
C ASP A 197 -14.69 -6.60 -9.54
N HIS A 198 -14.58 -5.32 -9.91
CA HIS A 198 -14.58 -4.23 -8.93
C HIS A 198 -15.94 -4.16 -8.21
N PHE A 199 -15.90 -3.84 -6.91
CA PHE A 199 -17.12 -3.83 -6.09
C PHE A 199 -18.21 -2.90 -6.65
N ILE A 200 -17.86 -1.77 -7.26
CA ILE A 200 -18.81 -0.83 -7.89
C ILE A 200 -19.55 -1.51 -9.04
N ALA A 201 -18.83 -2.22 -9.92
CA ALA A 201 -19.45 -2.95 -11.03
C ALA A 201 -20.38 -4.04 -10.52
N LYS A 202 -19.94 -4.79 -9.50
CA LYS A 202 -20.79 -5.81 -8.84
C LYS A 202 -22.03 -5.20 -8.19
N ASP A 203 -21.91 -4.05 -7.52
CA ASP A 203 -23.03 -3.33 -6.94
C ASP A 203 -24.03 -2.88 -8.02
N ILE A 204 -23.54 -2.32 -9.12
CA ILE A 204 -24.38 -1.92 -10.26
C ILE A 204 -25.11 -3.14 -10.84
N CYS A 205 -24.42 -4.25 -11.06
CA CYS A 205 -25.05 -5.49 -11.53
C CYS A 205 -26.08 -6.02 -10.54
N ALA A 206 -25.82 -5.97 -9.24
CA ALA A 206 -26.76 -6.36 -8.21
C ALA A 206 -28.03 -5.48 -8.24
N TYR A 207 -27.88 -4.16 -8.40
CA TYR A 207 -29.01 -3.27 -8.58
C TYR A 207 -29.85 -3.60 -9.82
N PHE A 208 -29.21 -3.89 -10.96
CA PHE A 208 -29.92 -4.30 -12.18
C PHE A 208 -30.68 -5.61 -11.99
N ARG A 209 -30.06 -6.63 -11.35
CA ARG A 209 -30.75 -7.90 -11.08
C ARG A 209 -31.95 -7.70 -10.17
N LEU A 210 -31.83 -6.90 -9.11
CA LEU A 210 -32.93 -6.56 -8.22
C LEU A 210 -34.05 -5.79 -8.94
N ALA A 211 -33.68 -4.86 -9.83
CA ALA A 211 -34.66 -4.09 -10.62
C ALA A 211 -35.43 -4.94 -11.63
N LEU A 212 -34.82 -6.01 -12.17
CA LEU A 212 -35.42 -6.97 -13.07
C LEU A 212 -36.26 -8.05 -12.34
N GLY A 213 -36.38 -7.98 -11.01
CA GLY A 213 -37.16 -8.90 -10.21
C GLY A 213 -36.41 -10.18 -9.77
N ASN A 214 -35.12 -10.30 -10.09
CA ASN A 214 -34.27 -11.38 -9.60
C ASN A 214 -33.81 -11.05 -8.17
N ILE A 215 -34.63 -11.34 -7.17
CA ILE A 215 -34.34 -10.99 -5.78
C ILE A 215 -33.52 -12.11 -5.12
N GLU A 216 -32.22 -12.04 -5.27
CA GLU A 216 -31.30 -12.88 -4.51
C GLU A 216 -30.85 -12.19 -3.22
N ARG A 217 -30.84 -12.95 -2.10
CA ARG A 217 -30.44 -12.44 -0.79
C ARG A 217 -29.01 -11.83 -0.82
N ASN A 218 -28.11 -12.44 -1.59
CA ASN A 218 -26.73 -11.96 -1.69
C ASN A 218 -26.64 -10.59 -2.36
N ASP A 219 -27.39 -10.38 -3.44
CA ASP A 219 -27.46 -9.10 -4.14
C ASP A 219 -28.03 -8.01 -3.24
N LEU A 220 -29.06 -8.34 -2.49
CA LEU A 220 -29.66 -7.43 -1.54
C LEU A 220 -28.70 -7.02 -0.43
N LEU A 221 -28.03 -7.98 0.21
CA LEU A 221 -27.03 -7.74 1.26
C LEU A 221 -25.86 -6.91 0.73
N GLN A 222 -25.48 -7.11 -0.54
CA GLN A 222 -24.39 -6.37 -1.16
C GLN A 222 -24.71 -4.87 -1.30
N VAL A 223 -25.94 -4.53 -1.68
CA VAL A 223 -26.32 -3.13 -1.98
C VAL A 223 -27.12 -2.45 -0.89
N MET A 224 -27.56 -3.15 0.15
CA MET A 224 -28.46 -2.59 1.16
C MET A 224 -27.93 -1.32 1.84
N ASN A 225 -26.61 -1.21 2.01
CA ASN A 225 -25.94 -0.04 2.58
C ASN A 225 -25.09 0.73 1.55
N ARG A 226 -25.37 0.59 0.26
CA ARG A 226 -24.70 1.30 -0.82
C ARG A 226 -25.72 1.95 -1.75
N PRO A 227 -26.00 3.26 -1.64
CA PRO A 227 -25.44 4.23 -0.69
C PRO A 227 -25.80 3.93 0.77
N LYS A 228 -25.10 4.59 1.71
CA LYS A 228 -25.30 4.37 3.16
C LYS A 228 -26.78 4.56 3.57
N ARG A 229 -27.39 3.52 4.15
CA ARG A 229 -28.78 3.52 4.66
C ARG A 229 -28.86 3.13 6.14
N TYR A 230 -27.71 2.78 6.76
CA TYR A 230 -27.63 2.38 8.18
C TYR A 230 -28.49 1.17 8.57
N ILE A 231 -28.75 0.25 7.64
CA ILE A 231 -29.49 -0.97 7.89
C ILE A 231 -28.59 -1.96 8.63
N GLY A 232 -28.98 -2.35 9.85
CA GLY A 232 -28.24 -3.32 10.65
C GLY A 232 -28.33 -4.74 10.06
N ARG A 233 -27.27 -5.53 10.23
CA ARG A 233 -27.29 -6.94 9.79
C ARG A 233 -28.37 -7.77 10.47
N ASP A 234 -28.70 -7.47 11.71
CA ASP A 234 -29.73 -8.18 12.51
C ASP A 234 -31.14 -7.94 11.98
N SER A 235 -31.40 -6.78 11.37
CA SER A 235 -32.69 -6.45 10.74
C SER A 235 -32.99 -7.34 9.53
N VAL A 236 -31.98 -7.97 8.95
CA VAL A 236 -32.07 -8.80 7.74
C VAL A 236 -31.93 -10.29 8.07
N ALA A 237 -31.61 -10.65 9.32
CA ALA A 237 -31.36 -12.03 9.74
C ALA A 237 -32.64 -12.89 9.77
N SER A 238 -33.80 -12.29 10.02
CA SER A 238 -35.08 -12.98 10.34
C SER A 238 -36.12 -13.02 9.21
N GLY A 239 -35.84 -12.40 8.03
CA GLY A 239 -36.81 -12.37 6.93
C GLY A 239 -36.19 -12.31 5.54
N LYS A 240 -36.92 -12.62 4.49
CA LYS A 240 -36.59 -12.23 3.13
C LYS A 240 -36.97 -10.75 2.99
N PRO A 241 -36.05 -9.79 3.03
CA PRO A 241 -36.43 -8.39 2.85
C PRO A 241 -37.03 -8.21 1.45
N SER A 242 -38.18 -7.56 1.38
CA SER A 242 -38.79 -7.25 0.10
C SER A 242 -38.19 -5.95 -0.48
N PHE A 243 -38.16 -5.87 -1.78
CA PHE A 243 -37.69 -4.66 -2.48
C PHE A 243 -38.59 -3.44 -2.16
N GLU A 244 -39.87 -3.68 -1.82
CA GLU A 244 -40.83 -2.66 -1.42
C GLU A 244 -40.49 -2.04 -0.06
N GLU A 245 -40.00 -2.81 0.90
CA GLU A 245 -39.55 -2.30 2.19
C GLU A 245 -38.34 -1.37 2.04
N MET A 246 -37.36 -1.71 1.17
CA MET A 246 -36.23 -0.85 0.90
C MET A 246 -36.59 0.43 0.11
N ARG A 247 -37.62 0.39 -0.71
CA ARG A 247 -38.13 1.54 -1.46
C ARG A 247 -38.86 2.52 -0.57
N ASN A 248 -39.61 2.05 0.41
CA ASN A 248 -40.41 2.87 1.31
C ASN A 248 -39.56 3.58 2.37
N GLU A 249 -38.42 3.03 2.81
CA GLU A 249 -37.49 3.74 3.70
C GLU A 249 -36.83 4.98 3.05
N LYS A 250 -36.80 5.08 1.73
CA LYS A 250 -36.33 6.28 1.03
C LYS A 250 -37.27 7.48 1.13
N THR A 251 -38.57 7.25 1.38
CA THR A 251 -39.56 8.32 1.53
C THR A 251 -39.58 8.90 2.93
N ASP A 252 -39.19 8.14 3.95
CA ASP A 252 -39.20 8.60 5.34
C ASP A 252 -37.92 9.30 5.80
N SER A 253 -36.83 9.24 5.03
CA SER A 253 -35.62 9.96 5.39
C SER A 253 -35.67 11.47 5.16
N ARG A 254 -36.80 12.02 4.67
CA ARG A 254 -37.08 13.47 4.68
C ARG A 254 -37.80 13.95 5.94
N THR A 255 -38.30 13.02 6.74
CA THR A 255 -38.82 13.30 8.07
C THR A 255 -38.01 12.42 9.04
N GLY A 256 -37.01 13.02 9.66
CA GLY A 256 -36.19 12.35 10.66
C GLY A 256 -37.04 11.90 11.83
N ILE A 257 -37.33 10.60 11.91
CA ILE A 257 -37.75 9.98 13.15
C ILE A 257 -37.33 8.51 13.10
N CYS A 258 -36.46 8.20 13.98
CA CYS A 258 -36.12 6.87 14.44
C CYS A 258 -37.37 6.24 15.10
N GLY A 259 -37.89 5.21 14.54
CA GLY A 259 -39.03 4.51 15.14
C GLY A 259 -38.72 3.05 15.43
N SER A 260 -38.41 2.73 16.64
CA SER A 260 -38.87 1.63 17.49
C SER A 260 -37.82 1.24 18.52
N GLY A 261 -37.94 1.82 19.67
CA GLY A 261 -37.30 1.39 20.92
C GLY A 261 -38.18 1.80 22.06
N LYS A 262 -38.92 0.86 22.62
CA LYS A 262 -39.58 0.79 23.93
C LYS A 262 -39.83 2.12 24.68
N ARG A 263 -41.10 2.43 24.87
CA ARG A 263 -41.59 3.37 25.88
C ARG A 263 -41.02 3.03 27.25
N MET A 264 -40.35 3.99 27.86
CA MET A 264 -40.37 4.19 29.30
C MET A 264 -40.75 5.64 29.54
N GLY A 265 -41.72 5.81 30.41
CA GLY A 265 -42.39 7.06 30.64
C GLY A 265 -41.58 8.06 31.46
N GLY A 266 -42.03 9.29 31.41
CA GLY A 266 -41.73 10.26 32.47
C GLY A 266 -41.35 11.64 31.96
N GLY A 267 -42.28 12.59 32.06
CA GLY A 267 -41.97 13.96 32.49
C GLY A 267 -41.70 15.00 31.42
N CYS A 268 -42.74 15.61 30.95
CA CYS A 268 -42.71 16.95 30.38
C CYS A 268 -42.46 17.96 31.50
N VAL A 269 -41.46 18.80 31.36
CA VAL A 269 -41.39 20.11 32.04
C VAL A 269 -41.01 21.14 30.98
N THR A 270 -41.95 22.02 30.76
CA THR A 270 -41.83 23.31 30.07
C THR A 270 -41.21 24.32 31.02
N ASP A 271 -40.47 25.24 30.47
CA ASP A 271 -40.17 26.67 30.80
C ASP A 271 -38.75 26.97 30.36
N GLY A 272 -38.41 28.01 29.65
CA GLY A 272 -38.89 29.33 29.52
C GLY A 272 -37.68 30.17 29.12
N ASP A 273 -37.79 30.84 28.04
CA ASP A 273 -37.41 32.22 27.72
C ASP A 273 -36.10 32.88 28.20
N THR A 274 -35.66 33.80 27.34
CA THR A 274 -34.64 34.86 27.45
C THR A 274 -33.21 34.44 26.99
N GLY A 275 -32.63 34.99 25.95
CA GLY A 275 -32.52 36.38 25.53
C GLY A 275 -31.08 36.88 25.70
N HIS A 276 -30.54 37.48 24.66
CA HIS A 276 -29.41 38.40 24.62
C HIS A 276 -28.04 37.99 24.08
N GLN A 277 -27.80 38.45 22.87
CA GLN A 277 -26.74 39.44 22.47
C GLN A 277 -25.25 38.99 22.55
N ALA A 278 -24.68 38.80 21.39
CA ALA A 278 -23.75 39.71 20.65
C ALA A 278 -22.40 40.11 21.27
N ARG A 279 -21.39 40.05 20.41
CA ARG A 279 -20.03 40.64 20.43
C ARG A 279 -18.96 39.71 21.01
N GLU A 280 -17.88 39.45 20.33
CA GLU A 280 -16.96 40.11 19.41
C GLU A 280 -16.26 39.04 18.54
#